data_6dab8a0cb65f4d8247fc182cd2e8a36a
#
_entry.id   6dab8a0cb65f4d8247fc182cd2e8a36a
#
_cell.length_a   1.000
_cell.length_b   1.000
_cell.length_c   1.000
_cell.angle_alpha   90.00
_cell.angle_beta   90.00
_cell.angle_gamma   90.00
#
_symmetry.space_group_name_H-M   'P 1'
#
loop_
_entity.id
_entity.type
_entity.pdbx_description
1 polymer ?
#
loop_
_entity_poly.entity_id
_entity_poly.type
_entity_poly.pdbx_seq_one_letter_code
_entity_poly.pdbx_strand_id
1 'polypeptide(L)'
;MSTHKVIIIAAISGAEVTQEMNPAVPYTIEQYVREAILAHEAGAAIIHLHARFDDGTPTQDRERFRVIIDAIQQACPDAIIQPSTGG
;
A
#
# COMPACT_ATOMS: atom_id res chain seq x y z
N MET A 1 1.69 -17.57 -26.82
CA MET A 1 1.56 -17.12 -25.43
C MET A 1 2.84 -16.43 -24.99
N SER A 2 2.71 -15.30 -24.37
CA SER A 2 3.89 -14.60 -23.87
C SER A 2 4.45 -15.31 -22.65
N THR A 3 5.77 -15.50 -22.64
CA THR A 3 6.45 -16.02 -21.48
C THR A 3 7.02 -14.89 -20.60
N HIS A 4 6.81 -13.66 -21.00
CA HIS A 4 7.29 -12.53 -20.25
C HIS A 4 6.39 -12.27 -19.04
N LYS A 5 7.00 -12.18 -17.88
CA LYS A 5 6.30 -11.74 -16.69
C LYS A 5 6.51 -10.25 -16.55
N VAL A 6 5.44 -9.51 -16.58
CA VAL A 6 5.48 -8.09 -16.27
C VAL A 6 5.27 -7.96 -14.78
N ILE A 7 6.25 -7.40 -14.09
CA ILE A 7 6.11 -7.10 -12.67
C ILE A 7 5.48 -5.72 -12.55
N ILE A 8 4.28 -5.70 -12.00
CA ILE A 8 3.56 -4.45 -11.79
C ILE A 8 3.73 -4.05 -10.33
N ILE A 9 4.27 -2.86 -10.13
CA ILE A 9 4.46 -2.28 -8.80
C ILE A 9 3.46 -1.16 -8.65
N ALA A 10 2.59 -1.27 -7.66
CA ALA A 10 1.61 -0.23 -7.36
C ALA A 10 2.04 0.55 -6.13
N ALA A 11 2.11 1.87 -6.24
CA ALA A 11 2.37 2.76 -5.13
C ALA A 11 1.03 3.29 -4.63
N ILE A 12 0.53 2.74 -3.53
CA ILE A 12 -0.80 3.07 -3.03
C ILE A 12 -0.82 4.24 -2.05
N SER A 13 0.36 4.66 -1.60
CA SER A 13 0.45 5.78 -0.67
C SER A 13 1.79 6.48 -0.88
N GLY A 14 1.76 7.75 -1.22
CA GLY A 14 2.94 8.61 -1.29
C GLY A 14 3.11 9.40 0.00
N ALA A 15 4.32 9.86 0.28
CA ALA A 15 4.58 10.62 1.49
C ALA A 15 4.01 12.04 1.44
N GLU A 16 3.88 12.61 0.25
CA GLU A 16 3.48 14.00 0.09
C GLU A 16 2.04 14.21 -0.38
N VAL A 17 1.40 13.18 -0.89
CA VAL A 17 0.03 13.27 -1.40
C VAL A 17 -0.95 13.08 -0.26
N THR A 18 -1.92 13.98 -0.14
CA THR A 18 -2.94 13.93 0.90
C THR A 18 -4.31 13.58 0.33
N GLN A 19 -5.27 13.24 1.20
CA GLN A 19 -6.64 12.97 0.76
C GLN A 19 -7.32 14.20 0.19
N GLU A 20 -6.85 15.39 0.53
CA GLU A 20 -7.35 16.61 -0.11
C GLU A 20 -6.97 16.67 -1.58
N MET A 21 -5.78 16.18 -1.91
CA MET A 21 -5.32 16.12 -3.29
C MET A 21 -5.89 14.93 -4.04
N ASN A 22 -6.03 13.80 -3.35
CA ASN A 22 -6.52 12.55 -3.93
C ASN A 22 -7.25 11.75 -2.87
N PRO A 23 -8.59 11.67 -2.91
CA PRO A 23 -9.36 10.95 -1.90
C PRO A 23 -9.05 9.46 -1.80
N ALA A 24 -8.41 8.88 -2.81
CA ALA A 24 -8.04 7.47 -2.79
C ALA A 24 -6.79 7.17 -1.97
N VAL A 25 -6.07 8.21 -1.51
CA VAL A 25 -4.88 8.00 -0.66
C VAL A 25 -5.31 7.40 0.68
N PRO A 26 -4.77 6.23 1.05
CA PRO A 26 -5.20 5.58 2.28
C PRO A 26 -4.56 6.20 3.52
N TYR A 27 -5.35 6.33 4.57
CA TYR A 27 -4.89 6.73 5.90
C TYR A 27 -5.19 5.65 6.93
N THR A 28 -6.43 5.17 6.97
CA THR A 28 -6.83 4.14 7.93
C THR A 28 -6.43 2.75 7.45
N ILE A 29 -6.37 1.80 8.36
CA ILE A 29 -6.04 0.42 8.02
C ILE A 29 -7.02 -0.13 6.97
N GLU A 30 -8.31 0.15 7.13
CA GLU A 30 -9.33 -0.28 6.18
C GLU A 30 -9.08 0.30 4.78
N GLN A 31 -8.68 1.56 4.72
CA GLN A 31 -8.37 2.22 3.45
C GLN A 31 -7.13 1.61 2.79
N TYR A 32 -6.11 1.27 3.58
CA TYR A 32 -4.93 0.59 3.05
C TYR A 32 -5.30 -0.77 2.46
N VAL A 33 -6.11 -1.54 3.16
CA VAL A 33 -6.55 -2.86 2.68
C VAL A 33 -7.35 -2.72 1.39
N ARG A 34 -8.28 -1.76 1.34
CA ARG A 34 -9.10 -1.53 0.16
C ARG A 34 -8.24 -1.20 -1.05
N GLU A 35 -7.28 -0.26 -0.89
CA GLU A 35 -6.42 0.14 -2.00
C GLU A 35 -5.50 -1.00 -2.43
N ALA A 36 -5.03 -1.80 -1.49
CA ALA A 36 -4.21 -2.96 -1.80
C ALA A 36 -4.99 -4.01 -2.59
N ILE A 37 -6.24 -4.27 -2.22
CA ILE A 37 -7.10 -5.20 -2.94
C ILE A 37 -7.31 -4.72 -4.37
N LEU A 38 -7.62 -3.43 -4.55
CA LEU A 38 -7.82 -2.87 -5.88
C LEU A 38 -6.57 -2.98 -6.74
N ALA A 39 -5.40 -2.69 -6.15
CA ALA A 39 -4.14 -2.82 -6.86
C ALA A 39 -3.86 -4.27 -7.25
N HIS A 40 -4.11 -5.20 -6.33
CA HIS A 40 -3.90 -6.62 -6.58
C HIS A 40 -4.83 -7.14 -7.68
N GLU A 41 -6.09 -6.74 -7.65
CA GLU A 41 -7.06 -7.11 -8.69
C GLU A 41 -6.69 -6.53 -10.05
N ALA A 42 -6.03 -5.38 -10.06
CA ALA A 42 -5.54 -4.78 -11.30
C ALA A 42 -4.25 -5.42 -11.81
N GLY A 43 -3.71 -6.41 -11.09
CA GLY A 43 -2.56 -7.18 -11.54
C GLY A 43 -1.23 -6.81 -10.87
N ALA A 44 -1.25 -5.96 -9.86
CA ALA A 44 -0.01 -5.59 -9.16
C ALA A 44 0.54 -6.79 -8.41
N ALA A 45 1.82 -7.11 -8.66
CA ALA A 45 2.53 -8.17 -7.94
C ALA A 45 3.20 -7.63 -6.67
N ILE A 46 3.61 -6.38 -6.71
CA ILE A 46 4.29 -5.71 -5.60
C ILE A 46 3.50 -4.46 -5.25
N ILE A 47 3.21 -4.29 -3.98
CA ILE A 47 2.53 -3.11 -3.48
C ILE A 47 3.52 -2.31 -2.64
N HIS A 48 3.89 -1.13 -3.13
CA HIS A 48 4.79 -0.21 -2.44
C HIS A 48 3.96 0.78 -1.64
N LEU A 49 4.27 0.98 -0.39
CA LEU A 49 3.50 1.88 0.45
C LEU A 49 4.36 2.67 1.43
N HIS A 50 3.87 3.84 1.77
CA HIS A 50 4.35 4.66 2.87
C HIS A 50 3.34 4.55 4.01
N ALA A 51 3.81 4.45 5.23
CA ALA A 51 2.90 4.36 6.37
C ALA A 51 2.40 5.74 6.78
N ARG A 52 1.14 5.80 7.17
CA ARG A 52 0.51 6.98 7.76
C ARG A 52 -0.35 6.53 8.93
N PHE A 53 -0.51 7.41 9.91
CA PHE A 53 -1.50 7.21 10.95
C PHE A 53 -2.90 7.54 10.42
N ASP A 54 -3.93 7.22 11.20
CA ASP A 54 -5.32 7.41 10.77
C ASP A 54 -5.65 8.86 10.42
N ASP A 55 -4.94 9.81 11.02
CA ASP A 55 -5.13 11.23 10.75
C ASP A 55 -4.39 11.71 9.49
N GLY A 56 -3.68 10.81 8.83
CA GLY A 56 -2.92 11.12 7.63
C GLY A 56 -1.47 11.51 7.86
N THR A 57 -1.02 11.57 9.11
CA THR A 57 0.37 11.92 9.42
C THR A 57 1.31 10.83 8.92
N PRO A 58 2.29 11.17 8.05
CA PRO A 58 3.29 10.19 7.63
C PRO A 58 4.14 9.73 8.80
N THR A 59 4.55 8.46 8.78
CA THR A 59 5.33 7.89 9.87
C THR A 59 6.30 6.83 9.35
N GLN A 60 7.40 6.67 10.09
CA GLN A 60 8.35 5.57 9.89
C GLN A 60 8.23 4.53 10.99
N ASP A 61 7.19 4.61 11.81
CA ASP A 61 6.99 3.71 12.93
C ASP A 61 6.84 2.26 12.46
N ARG A 62 7.69 1.38 12.99
CA ARG A 62 7.69 -0.04 12.63
C ARG A 62 6.38 -0.73 12.95
N GLU A 63 5.81 -0.39 14.09
CA GLU A 63 4.55 -1.00 14.53
C GLU A 63 3.42 -0.64 13.58
N ARG A 64 3.39 0.62 13.14
CA ARG A 64 2.38 1.05 12.17
C ARG A 64 2.54 0.32 10.86
N PHE A 65 3.77 0.18 10.34
CA PHE A 65 4.04 -0.60 9.14
C PHE A 65 3.58 -2.03 9.32
N ARG A 66 3.89 -2.65 10.46
CA ARG A 66 3.53 -4.04 10.72
C ARG A 66 2.02 -4.24 10.70
N VAL A 67 1.27 -3.35 11.34
CA VAL A 67 -0.19 -3.43 11.38
C VAL A 67 -0.77 -3.31 9.97
N ILE A 68 -0.28 -2.37 9.18
CA ILE A 68 -0.74 -2.17 7.80
C ILE A 68 -0.44 -3.40 6.96
N ILE A 69 0.81 -3.88 7.02
CA ILE A 69 1.26 -5.01 6.22
C ILE A 69 0.49 -6.28 6.59
N ASP A 70 0.32 -6.54 7.88
CA ASP A 70 -0.42 -7.73 8.33
C ASP A 70 -1.86 -7.70 7.82
N ALA A 71 -2.51 -6.54 7.90
CA ALA A 71 -3.89 -6.41 7.43
C ALA A 71 -4.00 -6.65 5.93
N ILE A 72 -3.05 -6.10 5.16
CA ILE A 72 -3.04 -6.30 3.70
C ILE A 72 -2.77 -7.76 3.37
N GLN A 73 -1.83 -8.41 4.05
CA GLN A 73 -1.49 -9.79 3.78
C GLN A 73 -2.63 -10.75 4.10
N GLN A 74 -3.46 -10.43 5.08
CA GLN A 74 -4.66 -11.22 5.36
C GLN A 74 -5.66 -11.16 4.21
N ALA A 75 -5.76 -10.01 3.56
CA ALA A 75 -6.67 -9.81 2.43
C ALA A 75 -6.07 -10.27 1.11
N CYS A 76 -4.76 -10.11 0.95
CA CYS A 76 -4.04 -10.44 -0.29
C CYS A 76 -2.80 -11.26 0.03
N PRO A 77 -2.95 -12.56 0.35
CA PRO A 77 -1.80 -13.38 0.77
C PRO A 77 -0.69 -13.49 -0.27
N ASP A 78 -1.04 -13.35 -1.54
CA ASP A 78 -0.07 -13.49 -2.64
C ASP A 78 0.66 -12.20 -2.96
N ALA A 79 0.23 -11.08 -2.40
CA ALA A 79 0.85 -9.80 -2.70
C ALA A 79 2.17 -9.65 -1.95
N ILE A 80 3.15 -9.06 -2.64
CA ILE A 80 4.42 -8.70 -2.02
C ILE A 80 4.31 -7.25 -1.58
N ILE A 81 4.53 -7.01 -0.30
CA ILE A 81 4.44 -5.67 0.27
C ILE A 81 5.85 -5.11 0.42
N GLN A 82 6.07 -3.94 -0.15
CA GLN A 82 7.36 -3.26 -0.08
C GLN A 82 7.18 -1.94 0.69
N PRO A 83 7.51 -1.92 1.97
CA PRO A 83 7.41 -0.67 2.73
C PRO A 83 8.51 0.30 2.29
N SER A 84 8.15 1.57 2.17
CA SER A 84 9.12 2.62 1.90
C SER A 84 9.68 3.11 3.22
N THR A 85 11.01 3.02 3.35
CA THR A 85 11.72 3.55 4.51
C THR A 85 12.43 4.85 4.19
N GLY A 86 12.40 5.27 2.94
CA GLY A 86 12.96 6.54 2.53
C GLY A 86 12.01 7.67 2.95
N GLY A 87 12.50 8.56 3.72
CA GLY A 87 11.71 9.68 4.25
C GLY A 87 11.27 10.68 3.21
#